data_ef075bdf2b9674a3f6ef84a1d5573e17
#
_entry.id   ef075bdf2b9674a3f6ef84a1d5573e17
#
_cell.length_a   1.000
_cell.length_b   1.000
_cell.length_c   1.000
_cell.angle_alpha   90.00
_cell.angle_beta   90.00
_cell.angle_gamma   90.00
#
_symmetry.space_group_name_H-M   'P 1'
#
loop_
_entity.id
_entity.type
_entity.pdbx_description
1 polymer ?
#
loop_
_entity_poly.entity_id
_entity_poly.type
_entity_poly.pdbx_seq_one_letter_code
_entity_poly.pdbx_strand_id
1 'polypeptide(L)'
;MILLEILAHLLSISPNSSLSTTLLPILLPGKWFNLYHSNNHTQTDPSHFLVPIFDVSPPTKFFWFCISSILIGYAIRRECFRVMGRHFSFTHTTLENHQLITEGPYSIVRHPSYTGEVLVRGGTALLLLRPGGFVAQCGALSTAHFLSFTDSGFSLPQLMLLTSVRICLAFYVGWILFGCSFLIYRAPLEDKTLHETFGKTWEEYSKRVPYRFFPLVA
;
A
#
# COMPACT_ATOMS: atom_id res chain seq x y z
N MET A 1 -1.99 6.27 7.90
CA MET A 1 -0.70 5.70 8.37
C MET A 1 0.50 6.49 7.90
N ILE A 2 0.69 6.73 6.61
CA ILE A 2 1.77 7.60 6.09
C ILE A 2 1.75 9.00 6.73
N LEU A 3 0.58 9.59 6.94
CA LEU A 3 0.43 10.87 7.62
C LEU A 3 0.89 10.82 9.08
N LEU A 4 0.66 9.71 9.78
CA LEU A 4 1.16 9.52 11.16
C LEU A 4 2.69 9.39 11.20
N GLU A 5 3.28 8.72 10.21
CA GLU A 5 4.72 8.61 10.05
C GLU A 5 5.35 10.00 9.80
N ILE A 6 4.77 10.77 8.90
CA ILE A 6 5.19 12.16 8.62
C ILE A 6 5.03 13.04 9.86
N LEU A 7 3.89 12.95 10.55
CA LEU A 7 3.61 13.74 11.74
C LEU A 7 4.60 13.43 12.88
N ALA A 8 4.85 12.15 13.15
CA ALA A 8 5.81 11.74 14.16
C ALA A 8 7.23 12.23 13.82
N HIS A 9 7.60 12.18 12.53
CA HIS A 9 8.90 12.70 12.08
C HIS A 9 8.99 14.22 12.23
N LEU A 10 7.95 14.97 11.84
CA LEU A 10 7.92 16.43 11.99
C LEU A 10 7.98 16.86 13.46
N LEU A 11 7.27 16.16 14.35
CA LEU A 11 7.30 16.42 15.78
C LEU A 11 8.68 16.12 16.40
N SER A 12 9.43 15.16 15.85
CA SER A 12 10.77 14.82 16.30
C SER A 12 11.81 15.89 15.96
N ILE A 13 11.58 16.71 14.93
CA ILE A 13 12.48 17.81 14.53
C ILE A 13 12.40 18.97 15.51
N SER A 14 11.26 19.16 16.22
CA SER A 14 11.04 20.27 17.15
C SER A 14 10.61 19.75 18.53
N PRO A 15 11.49 19.07 19.29
CA PRO A 15 11.13 18.32 20.49
C PRO A 15 10.62 19.20 21.64
N ASN A 16 11.00 20.47 21.68
CA ASN A 16 10.61 21.43 22.74
C ASN A 16 9.32 22.21 22.43
N SER A 17 8.62 21.89 21.34
CA SER A 17 7.34 22.54 21.05
C SER A 17 6.23 21.96 21.96
N SER A 18 5.26 22.80 22.34
CA SER A 18 4.11 22.36 23.14
C SER A 18 3.33 21.21 22.48
N LEU A 19 3.29 21.17 21.15
CA LEU A 19 2.69 20.10 20.38
C LEU A 19 3.49 18.81 20.46
N SER A 20 4.82 18.87 20.41
CA SER A 20 5.66 17.67 20.48
C SER A 20 5.60 17.02 21.86
N THR A 21 5.65 17.82 22.93
CA THR A 21 5.57 17.31 24.31
C THR A 21 4.23 16.63 24.61
N THR A 22 3.15 17.04 23.94
CA THR A 22 1.81 16.45 24.14
C THR A 22 1.56 15.25 23.23
N LEU A 23 1.99 15.31 21.97
CA LEU A 23 1.65 14.30 20.96
C LEU A 23 2.67 13.17 20.84
N LEU A 24 3.96 13.42 21.05
CA LEU A 24 4.99 12.39 21.00
C LEU A 24 4.73 11.22 21.97
N PRO A 25 4.34 11.44 23.24
CA PRO A 25 4.02 10.34 24.16
C PRO A 25 2.86 9.46 23.67
N ILE A 26 1.93 10.05 22.92
CA ILE A 26 0.79 9.33 22.36
C ILE A 26 1.20 8.52 21.13
N LEU A 27 2.04 9.11 20.28
CA LEU A 27 2.44 8.51 19.00
C LEU A 27 3.53 7.44 19.15
N LEU A 28 4.35 7.53 20.22
CA LEU A 28 5.45 6.59 20.43
C LEU A 28 5.03 5.48 21.39
N PRO A 29 5.27 4.20 21.07
CA PRO A 29 5.11 3.09 22.01
C PRO A 29 6.02 3.28 23.24
N GLY A 30 5.56 2.82 24.42
CA GLY A 30 6.17 3.13 25.72
C GLY A 30 7.68 2.89 25.84
N LYS A 31 8.25 1.88 25.15
CA LYS A 31 9.72 1.68 25.11
C LYS A 31 10.48 2.83 24.47
N TRP A 32 9.97 3.38 23.39
CA TRP A 32 10.58 4.50 22.67
C TRP A 32 10.44 5.81 23.44
N PHE A 33 9.32 5.99 24.11
CA PHE A 33 9.10 7.14 24.99
C PHE A 33 10.05 7.13 26.18
N ASN A 34 10.28 5.96 26.81
CA ASN A 34 11.23 5.82 27.94
C ASN A 34 12.68 6.04 27.49
N LEU A 35 13.07 5.60 26.30
CA LEU A 35 14.39 5.91 25.73
C LEU A 35 14.55 7.40 25.47
N TYR A 36 13.51 8.06 24.97
CA TYR A 36 13.48 9.50 24.76
C TYR A 36 13.65 10.26 26.09
N HIS A 37 12.93 9.88 27.14
CA HIS A 37 13.06 10.50 28.48
C HIS A 37 14.37 10.19 29.17
N SER A 38 14.89 8.97 29.08
CA SER A 38 16.15 8.57 29.69
C SER A 38 17.35 9.35 29.13
N ASN A 39 17.36 9.61 27.82
CA ASN A 39 18.41 10.38 27.18
C ASN A 39 18.36 11.89 27.54
N ASN A 40 17.18 12.42 27.90
CA ASN A 40 17.01 13.82 28.24
C ASN A 40 17.54 14.17 29.66
N HIS A 41 17.68 13.19 30.54
CA HIS A 41 18.14 13.44 31.92
C HIS A 41 19.64 13.34 32.09
N THR A 42 20.42 12.89 31.14
CA THR A 42 21.83 12.56 31.29
C THR A 42 22.80 13.44 30.52
N GLN A 43 22.37 14.42 29.71
CA GLN A 43 23.34 15.17 28.93
C GLN A 43 23.00 16.62 28.60
N THR A 44 23.95 17.49 28.94
CA THR A 44 24.01 18.95 28.72
C THR A 44 24.54 19.35 27.33
N ASP A 45 24.70 18.42 26.38
CA ASP A 45 25.25 18.71 25.05
C ASP A 45 24.16 18.69 23.98
N PRO A 46 23.78 19.86 23.39
CA PRO A 46 22.72 19.95 22.38
C PRO A 46 23.04 19.26 21.06
N SER A 47 24.30 18.91 20.79
CA SER A 47 24.71 18.33 19.52
C SER A 47 24.40 16.83 19.39
N HIS A 48 24.12 16.13 20.49
CA HIS A 48 23.75 14.71 20.50
C HIS A 48 22.24 14.43 20.53
N PHE A 49 21.41 15.46 20.39
CA PHE A 49 19.97 15.39 20.60
C PHE A 49 19.16 14.80 19.42
N LEU A 50 19.82 14.41 18.35
CA LEU A 50 19.18 13.75 17.20
C LEU A 50 19.35 12.24 17.28
N VAL A 51 18.86 11.59 18.35
CA VAL A 51 18.49 10.19 18.21
C VAL A 51 17.25 10.17 17.30
N PRO A 52 17.34 9.67 16.09
CA PRO A 52 16.18 9.58 15.22
C PRO A 52 15.16 8.68 15.92
N ILE A 53 14.05 9.26 16.36
CA ILE A 53 12.92 8.57 17.00
C ILE A 53 12.37 7.48 16.09
N PHE A 54 12.54 7.67 14.80
CA PHE A 54 12.44 6.65 13.77
C PHE A 54 13.83 6.48 13.17
N ASP A 55 14.31 5.26 13.17
CA ASP A 55 15.46 4.88 12.34
C ASP A 55 15.08 5.16 10.88
N VAL A 56 15.34 6.40 10.45
CA VAL A 56 15.22 6.81 9.05
C VAL A 56 16.42 6.21 8.35
N SER A 57 16.45 4.88 8.33
CA SER A 57 17.42 4.16 7.50
C SER A 57 17.31 4.68 6.07
N PRO A 58 18.44 4.95 5.42
CA PRO A 58 18.41 5.42 4.03
C PRO A 58 17.52 4.49 3.20
N PRO A 59 16.82 4.99 2.19
CA PRO A 59 15.87 4.22 1.43
C PRO A 59 16.53 2.97 0.88
N THR A 60 16.10 1.81 1.37
CA THR A 60 16.65 0.51 1.01
C THR A 60 16.32 0.17 -0.44
N LYS A 61 17.05 -0.78 -1.04
CA LYS A 61 16.69 -1.32 -2.36
C LYS A 61 15.23 -1.80 -2.41
N PHE A 62 14.74 -2.36 -1.31
CA PHE A 62 13.36 -2.78 -1.14
C PHE A 62 12.35 -1.60 -1.23
N PHE A 63 12.68 -0.45 -0.63
CA PHE A 63 11.86 0.76 -0.75
C PHE A 63 11.71 1.18 -2.22
N TRP A 64 12.83 1.25 -2.96
CA TRP A 64 12.82 1.62 -4.37
C TRP A 64 12.09 0.60 -5.24
N PHE A 65 12.16 -0.69 -4.91
CA PHE A 65 11.38 -1.73 -5.56
C PHE A 65 9.87 -1.49 -5.38
N CYS A 66 9.41 -1.18 -4.16
CA CYS A 66 8.00 -0.88 -3.88
C CYS A 66 7.53 0.36 -4.67
N ILE A 67 8.32 1.45 -4.66
CA ILE A 67 7.99 2.67 -5.39
C ILE A 67 7.94 2.40 -6.90
N SER A 68 8.92 1.68 -7.43
CA SER A 68 8.94 1.31 -8.86
C SER A 68 7.71 0.48 -9.26
N SER A 69 7.31 -0.48 -8.42
CA SER A 69 6.10 -1.28 -8.65
C SER A 69 4.85 -0.41 -8.73
N ILE A 70 4.70 0.56 -7.81
CA ILE A 70 3.57 1.50 -7.79
C ILE A 70 3.57 2.35 -9.06
N LEU A 71 4.72 2.92 -9.43
CA LEU A 71 4.82 3.80 -10.60
C LEU A 71 4.56 3.06 -11.91
N ILE A 72 5.10 1.85 -12.06
CA ILE A 72 4.87 0.98 -13.23
C ILE A 72 3.39 0.61 -13.31
N GLY A 73 2.79 0.18 -12.20
CA GLY A 73 1.37 -0.17 -12.15
C GLY A 73 0.48 1.02 -12.52
N TYR A 74 0.79 2.21 -12.01
CA TYR A 74 0.09 3.44 -12.37
C TYR A 74 0.24 3.77 -13.86
N ALA A 75 1.45 3.67 -14.42
CA ALA A 75 1.72 3.94 -15.83
C ALA A 75 0.94 2.98 -16.75
N ILE A 76 0.91 1.69 -16.42
CA ILE A 76 0.12 0.69 -17.16
C ILE A 76 -1.38 1.09 -17.15
N ARG A 77 -1.94 1.41 -15.97
CA ARG A 77 -3.36 1.79 -15.86
C ARG A 77 -3.68 3.06 -16.64
N ARG A 78 -2.83 4.09 -16.51
CA ARG A 78 -2.98 5.33 -17.26
C ARG A 78 -3.01 5.07 -18.76
N GLU A 79 -2.13 4.21 -19.25
CA GLU A 79 -2.07 3.85 -20.66
C GLU A 79 -3.31 3.06 -21.10
N CYS A 80 -3.79 2.11 -20.28
CA CYS A 80 -5.04 1.40 -20.53
C CYS A 80 -6.22 2.36 -20.67
N PHE A 81 -6.36 3.34 -19.76
CA PHE A 81 -7.43 4.33 -19.83
C PHE A 81 -7.29 5.25 -21.06
N ARG A 82 -6.06 5.61 -21.44
CA ARG A 82 -5.80 6.42 -22.62
C ARG A 82 -6.24 5.69 -23.91
N VAL A 83 -5.85 4.42 -24.03
CA VAL A 83 -6.16 3.60 -25.23
C VAL A 83 -7.66 3.26 -25.30
N MET A 84 -8.30 2.98 -24.16
CA MET A 84 -9.75 2.71 -24.11
C MET A 84 -10.59 3.96 -24.40
N GLY A 85 -10.14 5.13 -23.97
CA GLY A 85 -10.84 6.39 -24.22
C GLY A 85 -12.33 6.33 -23.85
N ARG A 86 -13.20 6.63 -24.80
CA ARG A 86 -14.67 6.62 -24.64
C ARG A 86 -15.27 5.22 -24.46
N HIS A 87 -14.54 4.17 -24.79
CA HIS A 87 -15.00 2.77 -24.66
C HIS A 87 -14.82 2.22 -23.26
N PHE A 88 -14.20 2.99 -22.35
CA PHE A 88 -14.06 2.61 -20.95
C PHE A 88 -15.41 2.68 -20.23
N SER A 89 -15.91 1.53 -19.76
CA SER A 89 -17.10 1.45 -18.92
C SER A 89 -16.82 0.62 -17.68
N PHE A 90 -17.26 1.08 -16.52
CA PHE A 90 -17.25 0.30 -15.26
C PHE A 90 -18.36 -0.76 -15.22
N THR A 91 -19.38 -0.59 -16.06
CA THR A 91 -20.52 -1.49 -16.18
C THR A 91 -20.41 -2.29 -17.48
N HIS A 92 -20.88 -3.54 -17.46
CA HIS A 92 -20.95 -4.41 -18.65
C HIS A 92 -22.06 -3.94 -19.61
N THR A 93 -22.10 -2.65 -19.93
CA THR A 93 -23.05 -2.12 -20.93
C THR A 93 -22.34 -2.06 -22.27
N THR A 94 -22.87 -2.78 -23.24
CA THR A 94 -22.48 -2.65 -24.64
C THR A 94 -22.92 -1.27 -25.12
N LEU A 95 -21.98 -0.37 -25.29
CA LEU A 95 -22.23 0.91 -25.97
C LEU A 95 -22.46 0.63 -27.44
N GLU A 96 -23.39 1.36 -28.05
CA GLU A 96 -23.56 1.34 -29.51
C GLU A 96 -22.21 1.69 -30.16
N ASN A 97 -21.74 0.84 -31.12
CA ASN A 97 -20.41 0.90 -31.75
C ASN A 97 -19.23 0.52 -30.87
N HIS A 98 -19.43 -0.38 -29.92
CA HIS A 98 -18.31 -0.90 -29.10
C HIS A 98 -17.33 -1.67 -30.01
N GLN A 99 -16.03 -1.28 -29.97
CA GLN A 99 -14.96 -1.95 -30.70
C GLN A 99 -14.07 -2.72 -29.73
N LEU A 100 -13.62 -3.90 -30.11
CA LEU A 100 -12.66 -4.67 -29.34
C LEU A 100 -11.29 -3.97 -29.40
N ILE A 101 -10.83 -3.46 -28.26
CA ILE A 101 -9.52 -2.82 -28.13
C ILE A 101 -8.44 -3.90 -28.00
N THR A 102 -7.51 -3.96 -28.95
CA THR A 102 -6.43 -4.95 -29.00
C THR A 102 -5.04 -4.32 -29.07
N GLU A 103 -4.95 -2.99 -28.99
CA GLU A 103 -3.73 -2.21 -29.14
C GLU A 103 -3.11 -1.80 -27.80
N GLY A 104 -1.86 -1.30 -27.86
CA GLY A 104 -1.12 -0.84 -26.69
C GLY A 104 -0.92 -1.95 -25.65
N PRO A 105 -1.21 -1.73 -24.36
CA PRO A 105 -1.05 -2.75 -23.33
C PRO A 105 -1.87 -4.02 -23.55
N TYR A 106 -3.01 -3.91 -24.28
CA TYR A 106 -3.88 -5.04 -24.64
C TYR A 106 -3.28 -5.96 -25.70
N SER A 107 -2.22 -5.56 -26.39
CA SER A 107 -1.47 -6.44 -27.29
C SER A 107 -0.53 -7.42 -26.56
N ILE A 108 -0.27 -7.20 -25.27
CA ILE A 108 0.65 -8.00 -24.45
C ILE A 108 -0.12 -8.98 -23.56
N VAL A 109 -1.13 -8.47 -22.84
CA VAL A 109 -2.02 -9.25 -21.98
C VAL A 109 -3.47 -8.78 -22.17
N ARG A 110 -4.44 -9.66 -21.87
CA ARG A 110 -5.86 -9.34 -22.08
C ARG A 110 -6.43 -8.37 -21.07
N HIS A 111 -5.93 -8.41 -19.82
CA HIS A 111 -6.37 -7.55 -18.71
C HIS A 111 -5.24 -6.71 -18.12
N PRO A 112 -4.57 -5.83 -18.90
CA PRO A 112 -3.41 -5.07 -18.42
C PRO A 112 -3.76 -4.10 -17.31
N SER A 113 -4.97 -3.56 -17.27
CA SER A 113 -5.42 -2.69 -16.18
C SER A 113 -5.47 -3.43 -14.84
N TYR A 114 -5.79 -4.72 -14.83
CA TYR A 114 -5.79 -5.55 -13.61
C TYR A 114 -4.37 -5.83 -13.14
N THR A 115 -3.45 -6.09 -14.06
CA THR A 115 -2.01 -6.18 -13.77
C THR A 115 -1.50 -4.91 -13.09
N GLY A 116 -1.83 -3.75 -13.65
CA GLY A 116 -1.49 -2.45 -13.06
C GLY A 116 -2.07 -2.27 -11.66
N GLU A 117 -3.31 -2.68 -11.43
CA GLU A 117 -3.95 -2.62 -10.10
C GLU A 117 -3.24 -3.50 -9.07
N VAL A 118 -2.89 -4.73 -9.43
CA VAL A 118 -2.14 -5.65 -8.56
C VAL A 118 -0.76 -5.07 -8.20
N LEU A 119 -0.06 -4.48 -9.16
CA LEU A 119 1.24 -3.84 -8.92
C LEU A 119 1.13 -2.65 -7.97
N VAL A 120 0.12 -1.78 -8.14
CA VAL A 120 -0.10 -0.63 -7.24
C VAL A 120 -0.44 -1.10 -5.84
N ARG A 121 -1.41 -2.00 -5.69
CA ARG A 121 -1.84 -2.50 -4.38
C ARG A 121 -0.75 -3.29 -3.68
N GLY A 122 -0.08 -4.18 -4.41
CA GLY A 122 1.03 -4.98 -3.89
C GLY A 122 2.20 -4.11 -3.46
N GLY A 123 2.63 -3.17 -4.32
CA GLY A 123 3.70 -2.23 -4.00
C GLY A 123 3.38 -1.37 -2.78
N THR A 124 2.14 -0.88 -2.66
CA THR A 124 1.69 -0.09 -1.50
C THR A 124 1.64 -0.94 -0.23
N ALA A 125 1.16 -2.19 -0.31
CA ALA A 125 1.15 -3.10 0.82
C ALA A 125 2.57 -3.42 1.32
N LEU A 126 3.48 -3.75 0.41
CA LEU A 126 4.88 -4.02 0.72
C LEU A 126 5.58 -2.79 1.32
N LEU A 127 5.30 -1.61 0.79
CA LEU A 127 5.85 -0.35 1.32
C LEU A 127 5.38 -0.10 2.76
N LEU A 128 4.10 -0.39 3.03
CA LEU A 128 3.49 -0.18 4.34
C LEU A 128 4.03 -1.19 5.38
N LEU A 129 4.24 -2.44 4.97
CA LEU A 129 4.67 -3.54 5.82
C LEU A 129 6.21 -3.68 5.88
N ARG A 130 6.95 -2.78 5.24
CA ARG A 130 8.42 -2.84 5.20
C ARG A 130 9.04 -2.88 6.59
N PRO A 131 10.15 -3.61 6.79
CA PRO A 131 11.00 -3.48 7.96
C PRO A 131 11.46 -2.02 8.14
N GLY A 132 11.41 -1.49 9.35
CA GLY A 132 11.75 -0.09 9.63
C GLY A 132 10.65 0.93 9.28
N GLY A 133 9.52 0.53 8.71
CA GLY A 133 8.34 1.38 8.53
C GLY A 133 7.59 1.61 9.85
N PHE A 134 6.73 2.63 9.88
CA PHE A 134 5.94 2.99 11.07
C PHE A 134 5.18 1.79 11.66
N VAL A 135 4.54 0.98 10.82
CA VAL A 135 3.74 -0.18 11.25
C VAL A 135 4.61 -1.24 11.96
N ALA A 136 5.84 -1.44 11.46
CA ALA A 136 6.79 -2.37 12.08
C ALA A 136 7.37 -1.80 13.38
N GLN A 137 7.73 -0.52 13.39
CA GLN A 137 8.35 0.14 14.53
C GLN A 137 7.38 0.36 15.69
N CYS A 138 6.13 0.72 15.45
CA CYS A 138 5.13 0.88 16.50
C CYS A 138 4.65 -0.46 17.11
N GLY A 139 5.20 -1.59 16.66
CA GLY A 139 4.84 -2.92 17.16
C GLY A 139 3.45 -3.40 16.76
N ALA A 140 2.81 -2.75 15.77
CA ALA A 140 1.48 -3.14 15.31
C ALA A 140 1.44 -4.57 14.73
N LEU A 141 2.58 -5.06 14.21
CA LEU A 141 2.73 -6.43 13.67
C LEU A 141 3.15 -7.46 14.73
N SER A 142 3.58 -7.02 15.93
CA SER A 142 4.08 -7.92 16.96
C SER A 142 2.95 -8.40 17.87
N THR A 143 2.70 -9.72 17.86
CA THR A 143 1.77 -10.36 18.80
C THR A 143 2.32 -10.42 20.21
N ALA A 144 3.65 -10.49 20.40
CA ALA A 144 4.30 -10.52 21.69
C ALA A 144 4.04 -9.23 22.48
N HIS A 145 4.00 -8.08 21.81
CA HIS A 145 3.63 -6.82 22.46
C HIS A 145 2.15 -6.77 22.88
N PHE A 146 1.28 -7.53 22.24
CA PHE A 146 -0.14 -7.58 22.62
C PHE A 146 -0.37 -8.36 23.92
N LEU A 147 0.38 -9.43 24.15
CA LEU A 147 0.25 -10.29 25.33
C LEU A 147 0.94 -9.71 26.59
N SER A 148 1.91 -8.81 26.41
CA SER A 148 2.64 -8.16 27.53
C SER A 148 2.00 -6.82 27.96
N PHE A 149 0.76 -6.55 27.58
CA PHE A 149 0.06 -5.30 27.91
C PHE A 149 -0.13 -5.06 29.40
N THR A 150 -0.19 -6.13 30.20
CA THR A 150 -0.40 -6.05 31.65
C THR A 150 0.83 -5.54 32.42
N ASP A 151 2.04 -5.71 31.85
CA ASP A 151 3.30 -5.41 32.55
C ASP A 151 4.05 -4.17 32.02
N SER A 152 3.60 -3.57 30.92
CA SER A 152 4.46 -2.62 30.17
C SER A 152 4.14 -1.13 30.32
N GLY A 153 3.24 -0.74 31.23
CA GLY A 153 3.01 0.68 31.55
C GLY A 153 2.51 1.57 30.40
N PHE A 154 1.81 1.00 29.43
CA PHE A 154 1.19 1.77 28.35
C PHE A 154 0.08 2.68 28.87
N SER A 155 0.06 3.93 28.44
CA SER A 155 -1.04 4.83 28.71
C SER A 155 -2.26 4.47 27.85
N LEU A 156 -3.45 4.79 28.36
CA LEU A 156 -4.72 4.54 27.64
C LEU A 156 -4.73 5.10 26.20
N PRO A 157 -4.24 6.33 25.93
CA PRO A 157 -4.16 6.87 24.56
C PRO A 157 -3.24 6.07 23.64
N GLN A 158 -2.12 5.54 24.14
CA GLN A 158 -1.20 4.70 23.37
C GLN A 158 -1.86 3.38 22.96
N LEU A 159 -2.61 2.78 23.88
CA LEU A 159 -3.37 1.56 23.63
C LEU A 159 -4.44 1.79 22.55
N MET A 160 -5.18 2.88 22.66
CA MET A 160 -6.22 3.26 21.67
C MET A 160 -5.59 3.50 20.28
N LEU A 161 -4.45 4.18 20.20
CA LEU A 161 -3.73 4.40 18.96
C LEU A 161 -3.28 3.07 18.34
N LEU A 162 -2.65 2.20 19.12
CA LEU A 162 -2.14 0.92 18.64
C LEU A 162 -3.26 0.00 18.13
N THR A 163 -4.37 -0.06 18.86
CA THR A 163 -5.56 -0.82 18.43
C THR A 163 -6.18 -0.25 17.16
N SER A 164 -6.29 1.07 17.04
CA SER A 164 -6.80 1.71 15.83
C SER A 164 -5.90 1.45 14.61
N VAL A 165 -4.57 1.51 14.76
CA VAL A 165 -3.62 1.18 13.70
C VAL A 165 -3.78 -0.28 13.25
N ARG A 166 -3.95 -1.22 14.17
CA ARG A 166 -4.19 -2.65 13.86
C ARG A 166 -5.49 -2.86 13.12
N ILE A 167 -6.57 -2.23 13.57
CA ILE A 167 -7.87 -2.30 12.91
C ILE A 167 -7.75 -1.75 11.48
N CYS A 168 -7.17 -0.57 11.29
CA CYS A 168 -6.94 0.01 9.98
C CYS A 168 -6.08 -0.89 9.08
N LEU A 169 -5.04 -1.52 9.64
CA LEU A 169 -4.19 -2.45 8.90
C LEU A 169 -4.96 -3.70 8.48
N ALA A 170 -5.76 -4.28 9.37
CA ALA A 170 -6.60 -5.44 9.06
C ALA A 170 -7.62 -5.12 7.95
N PHE A 171 -8.31 -3.98 8.04
CA PHE A 171 -9.19 -3.49 6.98
C PHE A 171 -8.45 -3.30 5.65
N TYR A 172 -7.26 -2.72 5.68
CA TYR A 172 -6.47 -2.47 4.48
C TYR A 172 -6.04 -3.78 3.82
N VAL A 173 -5.54 -4.76 4.59
CA VAL A 173 -5.19 -6.09 4.08
C VAL A 173 -6.42 -6.80 3.52
N GLY A 174 -7.54 -6.78 4.26
CA GLY A 174 -8.82 -7.32 3.80
C GLY A 174 -9.28 -6.70 2.47
N TRP A 175 -9.17 -5.38 2.35
CA TRP A 175 -9.47 -4.66 1.10
C TRP A 175 -8.59 -5.09 -0.08
N ILE A 176 -7.28 -5.30 0.14
CA ILE A 176 -6.37 -5.78 -0.90
C ILE A 176 -6.74 -7.19 -1.32
N LEU A 177 -6.91 -8.11 -0.36
CA LEU A 177 -7.26 -9.50 -0.63
C LEU A 177 -8.60 -9.60 -1.37
N PHE A 178 -9.61 -8.89 -0.91
CA PHE A 178 -10.92 -8.80 -1.57
C PHE A 178 -10.78 -8.28 -3.00
N GLY A 179 -10.06 -7.17 -3.19
CA GLY A 179 -9.87 -6.57 -4.51
C GLY A 179 -9.11 -7.48 -5.48
N CYS A 180 -8.05 -8.15 -5.03
CA CYS A 180 -7.31 -9.10 -5.87
C CYS A 180 -8.18 -10.32 -6.23
N SER A 181 -8.91 -10.87 -5.26
CA SER A 181 -9.84 -12.00 -5.50
C SER A 181 -10.94 -11.60 -6.48
N PHE A 182 -11.49 -10.40 -6.34
CA PHE A 182 -12.50 -9.87 -7.24
C PHE A 182 -11.98 -9.74 -8.68
N LEU A 183 -10.74 -9.28 -8.90
CA LEU A 183 -10.14 -9.18 -10.23
C LEU A 183 -9.95 -10.57 -10.86
N ILE A 184 -9.49 -11.55 -10.08
CA ILE A 184 -9.32 -12.94 -10.55
C ILE A 184 -10.67 -13.54 -10.96
N TYR A 185 -11.71 -13.28 -10.17
CA TYR A 185 -13.07 -13.76 -10.47
C TYR A 185 -13.69 -13.04 -11.67
N ARG A 186 -13.49 -11.72 -11.80
CA ARG A 186 -14.09 -10.90 -12.84
C ARG A 186 -13.50 -11.14 -14.23
N ALA A 187 -12.20 -11.40 -14.34
CA ALA A 187 -11.53 -11.52 -15.64
C ALA A 187 -12.12 -12.62 -16.55
N PRO A 188 -12.39 -13.85 -16.08
CA PRO A 188 -13.04 -14.87 -16.93
C PRO A 188 -14.48 -14.52 -17.31
N LEU A 189 -15.22 -13.79 -16.47
CA LEU A 189 -16.56 -13.32 -16.79
C LEU A 189 -16.52 -12.25 -17.90
N GLU A 190 -15.55 -11.34 -17.83
CA GLU A 190 -15.32 -10.33 -18.86
C GLU A 190 -14.89 -10.97 -20.17
N ASP A 191 -13.98 -11.95 -20.14
CA ASP A 191 -13.59 -12.75 -21.31
C ASP A 191 -14.81 -13.41 -21.96
N LYS A 192 -15.73 -13.97 -21.17
CA LYS A 192 -16.96 -14.60 -21.66
C LYS A 192 -17.88 -13.57 -22.33
N THR A 193 -18.12 -12.45 -21.69
CA THR A 193 -18.96 -11.37 -22.26
C THR A 193 -18.37 -10.82 -23.56
N LEU A 194 -17.04 -10.64 -23.62
CA LEU A 194 -16.35 -10.21 -24.84
C LEU A 194 -16.48 -11.24 -25.96
N HIS A 195 -16.38 -12.54 -25.64
CA HIS A 195 -16.59 -13.60 -26.60
C HIS A 195 -18.05 -13.63 -27.14
N GLU A 196 -19.03 -13.47 -26.25
CA GLU A 196 -20.44 -13.39 -26.66
C GLU A 196 -20.73 -12.17 -27.55
N THR A 197 -20.05 -11.06 -27.33
CA THR A 197 -20.25 -9.80 -28.06
C THR A 197 -19.51 -9.79 -29.40
N PHE A 198 -18.24 -10.22 -29.43
CA PHE A 198 -17.38 -10.09 -30.63
C PHE A 198 -17.12 -11.41 -31.37
N GLY A 199 -17.52 -12.56 -30.81
CA GLY A 199 -17.44 -13.86 -31.47
C GLY A 199 -16.04 -14.19 -32.00
N LYS A 200 -15.97 -14.43 -33.32
CA LYS A 200 -14.72 -14.82 -34.01
C LYS A 200 -13.58 -13.81 -33.85
N THR A 201 -13.86 -12.51 -33.82
CA THR A 201 -12.84 -11.47 -33.62
C THR A 201 -12.17 -11.59 -32.25
N TRP A 202 -12.94 -11.93 -31.22
CA TRP A 202 -12.37 -12.19 -29.90
C TRP A 202 -11.56 -13.49 -29.86
N GLU A 203 -11.99 -14.55 -30.54
CA GLU A 203 -11.24 -15.80 -30.64
C GLU A 203 -9.86 -15.61 -31.28
N GLU A 204 -9.78 -14.85 -32.36
CA GLU A 204 -8.53 -14.51 -33.04
C GLU A 204 -7.62 -13.68 -32.12
N TYR A 205 -8.19 -12.71 -31.41
CA TYR A 205 -7.48 -11.92 -30.43
C TYR A 205 -6.95 -12.79 -29.29
N SER A 206 -7.78 -13.65 -28.70
CA SER A 206 -7.39 -14.50 -27.57
C SER A 206 -6.31 -15.53 -27.91
N LYS A 207 -6.27 -16.01 -29.18
CA LYS A 207 -5.18 -16.86 -29.70
C LYS A 207 -3.88 -16.08 -29.84
N ARG A 208 -3.95 -14.82 -30.29
CA ARG A 208 -2.78 -13.94 -30.42
C ARG A 208 -2.22 -13.49 -29.07
N VAL A 209 -3.11 -13.24 -28.09
CA VAL A 209 -2.78 -12.76 -26.73
C VAL A 209 -3.31 -13.78 -25.71
N PRO A 210 -2.59 -14.90 -25.47
CA PRO A 210 -3.07 -15.97 -24.59
C PRO A 210 -3.03 -15.62 -23.11
N TYR A 211 -2.21 -14.65 -22.71
CA TYR A 211 -1.98 -14.27 -21.31
C TYR A 211 -3.08 -13.34 -20.79
N ARG A 212 -3.61 -13.65 -19.60
CA ARG A 212 -4.64 -12.81 -18.97
C ARG A 212 -4.05 -11.61 -18.24
N PHE A 213 -3.11 -11.84 -17.32
CA PHE A 213 -2.58 -10.82 -16.42
C PHE A 213 -1.11 -10.55 -16.63
N PHE A 214 -0.28 -11.57 -16.59
CA PHE A 214 1.17 -11.44 -16.70
C PHE A 214 1.67 -12.17 -17.94
N PRO A 215 2.61 -11.58 -18.69
CA PRO A 215 3.27 -12.29 -19.78
C PRO A 215 3.87 -13.60 -19.25
N LEU A 216 3.77 -14.67 -20.03
CA LEU A 216 4.28 -16.01 -19.72
C LEU A 216 3.48 -16.78 -18.64
N VAL A 217 2.42 -16.21 -18.06
CA VAL A 217 1.49 -16.89 -17.16
C VAL A 217 0.13 -16.99 -17.83
N ALA A 218 -0.24 -18.19 -18.25
CA ALA A 218 -1.52 -18.48 -18.92
C ALA A 218 -2.64 -18.74 -17.92
#